data_8fe8ac8662c5dae40e5e3bd1599587f7
#
_entry.id   8fe8ac8662c5dae40e5e3bd1599587f7
#
_cell.length_a   1.000
_cell.length_b   1.000
_cell.length_c   1.000
_cell.angle_alpha   90.00
_cell.angle_beta   90.00
_cell.angle_gamma   90.00
#
_symmetry.space_group_name_H-M   'P 1'
#
loop_
_entity.id
_entity.type
_entity.pdbx_description
1 polymer ?
#
loop_
_entity_poly.entity_id
_entity_poly.type
_entity_poly.pdbx_seq_one_letter_code
_entity_poly.pdbx_strand_id
1 'polypeptide(L)'
;MQLFRSIIDTPIGDMLALTSDEGLCALEFTTVEGPNRGQERLTRLNARLARWFPPHEIVDRETPALARTRGWLAAYFAGTSADIGDLALDMRGAPFEKRVWTALTSIPPGQTTSYGAIARALESAGASRAVGAANGANPVAIIVPCHRVIGSTGSLTGYGGGLDRKTWLIDHERRWRNEPQAALF
;
A
#
# COMPACT_ATOMS: atom_id res chain seq x y z
N MET A 1 1.37 -8.31 23.09
CA MET A 1 2.41 -8.60 22.07
C MET A 1 3.22 -7.34 21.78
N GLN A 2 4.36 -7.44 21.11
CA GLN A 2 5.10 -6.26 20.63
C GLN A 2 4.90 -6.08 19.12
N LEU A 3 4.80 -4.82 18.71
CA LEU A 3 4.94 -4.39 17.32
C LEU A 3 6.19 -3.53 17.23
N PHE A 4 7.00 -3.75 16.22
CA PHE A 4 8.26 -3.04 16.04
C PHE A 4 8.12 -1.98 14.98
N ARG A 5 8.59 -0.77 15.30
CA ARG A 5 8.43 0.42 14.47
C ARG A 5 9.75 0.92 13.91
N SER A 6 9.72 1.37 12.66
CA SER A 6 10.77 2.18 12.05
C SER A 6 10.16 3.23 11.13
N ILE A 7 10.83 4.38 11.04
CA ILE A 7 10.59 5.36 9.98
C ILE A 7 11.61 5.12 8.87
N ILE A 8 11.11 5.07 7.64
CA ILE A 8 11.92 4.83 6.45
C ILE A 8 11.79 6.05 5.54
N ASP A 9 12.91 6.72 5.29
CA ASP A 9 12.98 7.80 4.33
C ASP A 9 12.83 7.27 2.90
N THR A 10 12.04 7.96 2.07
CA THR A 10 11.84 7.62 0.67
C THR A 10 11.80 8.87 -0.21
N PRO A 11 12.08 8.77 -1.52
CA PRO A 11 12.05 9.90 -2.44
C PRO A 11 10.72 10.67 -2.49
N ILE A 12 9.64 10.08 -1.99
CA ILE A 12 8.29 10.69 -1.97
C ILE A 12 7.76 10.90 -0.55
N GLY A 13 8.66 10.92 0.44
CA GLY A 13 8.40 11.21 1.84
C GLY A 13 8.50 9.99 2.75
N ASP A 14 8.62 10.27 4.04
CA ASP A 14 8.83 9.26 5.06
C ASP A 14 7.67 8.31 5.20
N MET A 15 7.99 7.04 5.41
CA MET A 15 7.01 5.98 5.67
C MET A 15 7.20 5.37 7.05
N LEU A 16 6.11 5.21 7.77
CA LEU A 16 6.03 4.42 8.99
C LEU A 16 5.88 2.95 8.60
N ALA A 17 6.82 2.11 9.02
CA ALA A 17 6.73 0.66 8.94
C ALA A 17 6.48 0.06 10.33
N LEU A 18 5.54 -0.87 10.42
CA LEU A 18 5.27 -1.68 11.61
C LEU A 18 5.36 -3.16 11.27
N THR A 19 6.07 -3.92 12.09
CA THR A 19 6.13 -5.39 11.98
C THR A 19 5.69 -6.06 13.27
N SER A 20 5.08 -7.23 13.13
CA SER A 20 4.91 -8.21 14.20
C SER A 20 5.99 -9.29 14.07
N ASP A 21 5.93 -10.32 14.91
CA ASP A 21 6.77 -11.52 14.75
C ASP A 21 6.41 -12.32 13.48
N GLU A 22 5.21 -12.13 12.92
CA GLU A 22 4.70 -12.79 11.72
C GLU A 22 5.12 -12.07 10.42
N GLY A 23 5.45 -10.76 10.48
CA GLY A 23 5.84 -9.99 9.30
C GLY A 23 5.42 -8.53 9.33
N LEU A 24 5.46 -7.88 8.15
CA LEU A 24 5.08 -6.49 7.97
C LEU A 24 3.55 -6.35 8.09
N CYS A 25 3.08 -5.56 9.06
CA CYS A 25 1.66 -5.35 9.32
C CYS A 25 1.16 -3.96 8.90
N ALA A 26 2.05 -2.97 8.78
CA ALA A 26 1.70 -1.67 8.22
C ALA A 26 2.90 -1.02 7.54
N LEU A 27 2.63 -0.32 6.44
CA LEU A 27 3.57 0.55 5.74
C LEU A 27 2.78 1.73 5.19
N GLU A 28 2.95 2.91 5.80
CA GLU A 28 2.13 4.08 5.50
C GLU A 28 2.96 5.36 5.47
N PHE A 29 2.61 6.31 4.59
CA PHE A 29 3.23 7.63 4.61
C PHE A 29 2.92 8.36 5.91
N THR A 30 3.93 8.99 6.52
CA THR A 30 3.78 9.75 7.77
C THR A 30 3.09 11.09 7.55
N THR A 31 3.27 11.68 6.35
CA THR A 31 2.67 12.94 5.95
C THR A 31 1.76 12.76 4.76
N VAL A 32 0.62 13.45 4.75
CA VAL A 32 -0.29 13.54 3.60
C VAL A 32 -0.72 14.99 3.49
N GLU A 33 -0.68 15.56 2.29
CA GLU A 33 -1.09 16.93 2.06
C GLU A 33 -2.56 17.17 2.39
N GLY A 34 -2.82 18.31 2.99
CA GLY A 34 -4.15 18.78 3.41
C GLY A 34 -4.30 18.86 4.92
N PRO A 35 -5.21 19.76 5.38
CA PRO A 35 -5.43 19.99 6.80
C PRO A 35 -5.87 18.70 7.49
N ASN A 36 -5.22 18.36 8.60
CA ASN A 36 -5.49 17.20 9.47
C ASN A 36 -5.34 15.81 8.85
N ARG A 37 -4.98 15.65 7.57
CA ARG A 37 -4.90 14.33 6.91
C ARG A 37 -3.86 13.40 7.53
N GLY A 38 -2.74 13.92 7.99
CA GLY A 38 -1.73 13.13 8.71
C GLY A 38 -2.28 12.58 10.03
N GLN A 39 -2.98 13.40 10.80
CA GLN A 39 -3.62 13.00 12.06
C GLN A 39 -4.74 11.96 11.82
N GLU A 40 -5.55 12.16 10.79
CA GLU A 40 -6.59 11.18 10.42
C GLU A 40 -6.01 9.82 10.05
N ARG A 41 -4.86 9.78 9.36
CA ARG A 41 -4.18 8.51 9.04
C ARG A 41 -3.70 7.80 10.30
N LEU A 42 -3.03 8.50 11.19
CA LEU A 42 -2.58 7.92 12.46
C LEU A 42 -3.77 7.38 13.28
N THR A 43 -4.87 8.11 13.31
CA THR A 43 -6.12 7.68 13.97
C THR A 43 -6.65 6.39 13.34
N ARG A 44 -6.69 6.30 12.01
CA ARG A 44 -7.13 5.08 11.29
C ARG A 44 -6.18 3.92 11.53
N LEU A 45 -4.86 4.16 11.51
CA LEU A 45 -3.87 3.13 11.80
C LEU A 45 -4.06 2.59 13.21
N ASN A 46 -4.16 3.46 14.22
CA ASN A 46 -4.37 3.06 15.62
C ASN A 46 -5.67 2.26 15.80
N ALA A 47 -6.77 2.71 15.18
CA ALA A 47 -8.04 2.00 15.22
C ALA A 47 -7.94 0.61 14.57
N ARG A 48 -7.18 0.50 13.47
CA ARG A 48 -6.91 -0.77 12.81
C ARG A 48 -6.08 -1.71 13.71
N LEU A 49 -5.00 -1.20 14.31
CA LEU A 49 -4.17 -1.99 15.21
C LEU A 49 -4.99 -2.49 16.40
N ALA A 50 -5.79 -1.62 17.02
CA ALA A 50 -6.67 -2.00 18.13
C ALA A 50 -7.72 -3.05 17.74
N ARG A 51 -8.19 -3.03 16.50
CA ARG A 51 -9.21 -3.99 16.00
C ARG A 51 -8.64 -5.36 15.68
N TRP A 52 -7.45 -5.40 15.08
CA TRP A 52 -6.95 -6.61 14.43
C TRP A 52 -5.78 -7.27 15.16
N PHE A 53 -5.14 -6.56 16.09
CA PHE A 53 -4.04 -7.08 16.88
C PHE A 53 -4.44 -7.15 18.36
N PRO A 54 -3.98 -8.17 19.12
CA PRO A 54 -4.16 -8.21 20.55
C PRO A 54 -3.57 -6.95 21.23
N PRO A 55 -3.85 -6.69 22.51
CA PRO A 55 -3.19 -5.61 23.24
C PRO A 55 -1.68 -5.65 23.00
N HIS A 56 -1.11 -4.54 22.54
CA HIS A 56 0.27 -4.47 22.08
C HIS A 56 0.97 -3.19 22.53
N GLU A 57 2.28 -3.29 22.60
CA GLU A 57 3.21 -2.18 22.79
C GLU A 57 3.93 -1.94 21.45
N ILE A 58 4.12 -0.67 21.09
CA ILE A 58 4.93 -0.29 19.91
C ILE A 58 6.33 0.07 20.40
N VAL A 59 7.32 -0.64 19.88
CA VAL A 59 8.73 -0.51 20.28
C VAL A 59 9.56 -0.06 19.09
N ASP A 60 10.38 0.97 19.28
CA ASP A 60 11.36 1.41 18.29
C ASP A 60 12.57 0.48 18.33
N ARG A 61 12.56 -0.53 17.46
CA ARG A 61 13.63 -1.52 17.35
C ARG A 61 13.71 -2.07 15.95
N GLU A 62 14.90 -2.12 15.38
CA GLU A 62 15.12 -2.75 14.09
C GLU A 62 14.90 -4.27 14.21
N THR A 63 14.24 -4.84 13.22
CA THR A 63 13.99 -6.27 13.09
C THR A 63 14.40 -6.74 11.70
N PRO A 64 14.62 -8.05 11.48
CA PRO A 64 14.89 -8.57 10.14
C PRO A 64 13.80 -8.22 9.13
N ALA A 65 12.52 -8.19 9.55
CA ALA A 65 11.41 -7.80 8.69
C ALA A 65 11.44 -6.31 8.33
N LEU A 66 11.80 -5.40 9.26
CA LEU A 66 12.01 -3.98 8.97
C LEU A 66 13.20 -3.76 8.03
N ALA A 67 14.31 -4.46 8.26
CA ALA A 67 15.48 -4.39 7.38
C ALA A 67 15.14 -4.83 5.95
N ARG A 68 14.40 -5.94 5.78
CA ARG A 68 13.90 -6.39 4.47
C ARG A 68 12.94 -5.38 3.83
N THR A 69 12.03 -4.79 4.60
CA THR A 69 11.12 -3.74 4.11
C THR A 69 11.90 -2.54 3.57
N ARG A 70 12.94 -2.11 4.29
CA ARG A 70 13.84 -1.02 3.86
C ARG A 70 14.57 -1.38 2.59
N GLY A 71 15.15 -2.57 2.51
CA GLY A 71 15.83 -3.08 1.32
C GLY A 71 14.91 -3.18 0.11
N TRP A 72 13.68 -3.66 0.32
CA TRP A 72 12.67 -3.72 -0.72
C TRP A 72 12.31 -2.33 -1.26
N LEU A 73 12.05 -1.37 -0.37
CA LEU A 73 11.76 0.01 -0.76
C LEU A 73 12.93 0.65 -1.52
N ALA A 74 14.17 0.42 -1.08
CA ALA A 74 15.35 0.90 -1.79
C ALA A 74 15.44 0.33 -3.21
N ALA A 75 15.22 -0.98 -3.40
CA ALA A 75 15.21 -1.61 -4.72
C ALA A 75 14.04 -1.11 -5.59
N TYR A 76 12.85 -0.94 -5.00
CA TYR A 76 11.68 -0.39 -5.69
C TYR A 76 11.95 1.01 -6.20
N PHE A 77 12.42 1.94 -5.36
CA PHE A 77 12.69 3.32 -5.77
C PHE A 77 13.90 3.46 -6.70
N ALA A 78 14.84 2.53 -6.64
CA ALA A 78 15.94 2.44 -7.62
C ALA A 78 15.50 1.89 -8.99
N GLY A 79 14.28 1.38 -9.12
CA GLY A 79 13.79 0.80 -10.36
C GLY A 79 14.40 -0.57 -10.67
N THR A 80 14.85 -1.32 -9.67
CA THR A 80 15.54 -2.59 -9.87
C THR A 80 14.70 -3.81 -9.59
N SER A 81 13.77 -3.72 -8.63
CA SER A 81 12.86 -4.82 -8.30
C SER A 81 11.58 -4.34 -7.61
N ALA A 82 10.47 -5.00 -7.90
CA ALA A 82 9.23 -4.94 -7.14
C ALA A 82 8.80 -6.32 -6.65
N ASP A 83 9.69 -7.30 -6.72
CA ASP A 83 9.43 -8.64 -6.20
C ASP A 83 9.46 -8.61 -4.67
N ILE A 84 8.39 -9.09 -4.05
CA ILE A 84 8.26 -9.16 -2.59
C ILE A 84 9.24 -10.19 -2.00
N GLY A 85 9.59 -11.22 -2.77
CA GLY A 85 10.50 -12.28 -2.34
C GLY A 85 10.00 -12.97 -1.07
N ASP A 86 10.87 -13.04 -0.06
CA ASP A 86 10.61 -13.66 1.25
C ASP A 86 10.09 -12.68 2.32
N LEU A 87 9.67 -11.47 1.94
CA LEU A 87 9.09 -10.50 2.87
C LEU A 87 7.69 -10.97 3.32
N ALA A 88 7.62 -11.50 4.53
CA ALA A 88 6.36 -11.92 5.11
C ALA A 88 5.46 -10.71 5.42
N LEU A 89 4.16 -10.83 5.08
CA LEU A 89 3.14 -9.82 5.33
C LEU A 89 2.12 -10.33 6.35
N ASP A 90 2.00 -9.67 7.50
CA ASP A 90 0.94 -9.92 8.49
C ASP A 90 -0.22 -8.95 8.30
N MET A 91 -0.91 -9.06 7.17
CA MET A 91 -2.05 -8.22 6.84
C MET A 91 -3.33 -8.79 7.43
N ARG A 92 -3.77 -8.23 8.57
CA ARG A 92 -5.03 -8.59 9.21
C ARG A 92 -6.15 -7.68 8.70
N GLY A 93 -7.31 -8.26 8.42
CA GLY A 93 -8.46 -7.56 7.88
C GLY A 93 -9.64 -8.50 7.66
N ALA A 94 -10.78 -7.94 7.26
CA ALA A 94 -11.97 -8.71 6.90
C ALA A 94 -11.70 -9.65 5.70
N PRO A 95 -12.42 -10.78 5.59
CA PRO A 95 -12.20 -11.74 4.50
C PRO A 95 -12.23 -11.10 3.10
N PHE A 96 -13.16 -10.19 2.84
CA PHE A 96 -13.26 -9.48 1.57
C PHE A 96 -12.07 -8.55 1.32
N GLU A 97 -11.62 -7.81 2.34
CA GLU A 97 -10.42 -6.96 2.25
C GLU A 97 -9.19 -7.79 1.85
N LYS A 98 -8.98 -8.92 2.51
CA LYS A 98 -7.86 -9.83 2.19
C LYS A 98 -7.91 -10.33 0.75
N ARG A 99 -9.09 -10.72 0.24
CA ARG A 99 -9.27 -11.12 -1.16
C ARG A 99 -8.89 -9.99 -2.13
N VAL A 100 -9.32 -8.76 -1.83
CA VAL A 100 -8.95 -7.59 -2.64
C VAL A 100 -7.45 -7.37 -2.60
N TRP A 101 -6.81 -7.36 -1.42
CA TRP A 101 -5.35 -7.16 -1.31
C TRP A 101 -4.54 -8.23 -2.02
N THR A 102 -4.97 -9.49 -1.96
CA THR A 102 -4.37 -10.57 -2.78
C THR A 102 -4.52 -10.29 -4.28
N ALA A 103 -5.69 -9.82 -4.72
CA ALA A 103 -5.87 -9.45 -6.12
C ALA A 103 -4.99 -8.24 -6.53
N LEU A 104 -4.73 -7.30 -5.61
CA LEU A 104 -3.83 -6.17 -5.90
C LEU A 104 -2.40 -6.64 -6.17
N THR A 105 -1.89 -7.64 -5.42
CA THR A 105 -0.51 -8.12 -5.59
C THR A 105 -0.26 -8.79 -6.95
N SER A 106 -1.30 -9.19 -7.65
CA SER A 106 -1.20 -9.75 -9.00
C SER A 106 -1.10 -8.70 -10.13
N ILE A 107 -1.26 -7.41 -9.81
CA ILE A 107 -1.14 -6.32 -10.79
C ILE A 107 0.34 -6.00 -10.97
N PRO A 108 0.94 -6.24 -12.16
CA PRO A 108 2.36 -5.98 -12.38
C PRO A 108 2.72 -4.49 -12.27
N PRO A 109 3.98 -4.15 -11.95
CA PRO A 109 4.48 -2.77 -12.02
C PRO A 109 4.22 -2.14 -13.39
N GLY A 110 3.86 -0.85 -13.41
CA GLY A 110 3.58 -0.09 -14.62
C GLY A 110 2.24 -0.41 -15.30
N GLN A 111 1.49 -1.38 -14.79
CA GLN A 111 0.13 -1.65 -15.23
C GLN A 111 -0.90 -1.08 -14.28
N THR A 112 -2.06 -0.72 -14.81
CA THR A 112 -3.18 -0.25 -14.01
C THR A 112 -4.44 -1.06 -14.32
N THR A 113 -5.33 -1.14 -13.34
CA THR A 113 -6.63 -1.78 -13.49
C THR A 113 -7.73 -0.92 -12.89
N SER A 114 -8.99 -1.26 -13.11
CA SER A 114 -10.11 -0.53 -12.51
C SER A 114 -10.73 -1.31 -11.34
N TYR A 115 -11.38 -0.58 -10.42
CA TYR A 115 -12.15 -1.18 -9.32
C TYR A 115 -13.18 -2.20 -9.83
N GLY A 116 -13.83 -1.90 -10.96
CA GLY A 116 -14.79 -2.81 -11.58
C GLY A 116 -14.15 -4.08 -12.16
N ALA A 117 -12.92 -3.98 -12.68
CA ALA A 117 -12.19 -5.16 -13.17
C ALA A 117 -11.83 -6.10 -12.01
N ILE A 118 -11.35 -5.55 -10.88
CA ILE A 118 -11.09 -6.34 -9.66
C ILE A 118 -12.38 -6.97 -9.15
N ALA A 119 -13.49 -6.22 -9.09
CA ALA A 119 -14.77 -6.75 -8.64
C ALA A 119 -15.22 -7.95 -9.49
N ARG A 120 -15.06 -7.88 -10.81
CA ARG A 120 -15.36 -9.02 -11.71
C ARG A 120 -14.42 -10.21 -11.47
N ALA A 121 -13.12 -9.96 -11.34
CA ALA A 121 -12.14 -11.02 -11.06
C ALA A 121 -12.39 -11.74 -9.73
N LEU A 122 -13.00 -11.04 -8.75
CA LEU A 122 -13.40 -11.61 -7.47
C LEU A 122 -14.83 -12.21 -7.49
N GLU A 123 -15.44 -12.38 -8.66
CA GLU A 123 -16.82 -12.88 -8.83
C GLU A 123 -17.85 -12.08 -8.01
N SER A 124 -17.59 -10.79 -7.83
CA SER A 124 -18.40 -9.86 -7.04
C SER A 124 -18.86 -8.70 -7.93
N ALA A 125 -19.45 -9.01 -9.08
CA ALA A 125 -19.95 -8.01 -10.04
C ALA A 125 -20.84 -6.98 -9.33
N GLY A 126 -20.62 -5.68 -9.61
CA GLY A 126 -21.33 -4.59 -8.93
C GLY A 126 -20.67 -4.11 -7.62
N ALA A 127 -19.71 -4.84 -7.06
CA ALA A 127 -19.05 -4.49 -5.79
C ALA A 127 -17.89 -3.47 -5.92
N SER A 128 -17.84 -2.67 -6.99
CA SER A 128 -16.74 -1.71 -7.24
C SER A 128 -16.53 -0.73 -6.08
N ARG A 129 -17.59 -0.29 -5.38
CA ARG A 129 -17.48 0.56 -4.20
C ARG A 129 -16.84 -0.18 -3.02
N ALA A 130 -17.23 -1.44 -2.80
CA ALA A 130 -16.64 -2.26 -1.74
C ALA A 130 -15.16 -2.56 -2.03
N VAL A 131 -14.81 -2.83 -3.29
CA VAL A 131 -13.41 -2.94 -3.73
C VAL A 131 -12.66 -1.64 -3.48
N GLY A 132 -13.26 -0.48 -3.79
CA GLY A 132 -12.67 0.83 -3.50
C GLY A 132 -12.41 1.06 -2.01
N ALA A 133 -13.35 0.69 -1.15
CA ALA A 133 -13.20 0.75 0.30
C ALA A 133 -12.07 -0.18 0.79
N ALA A 134 -12.04 -1.43 0.33
CA ALA A 134 -10.98 -2.39 0.67
C ALA A 134 -9.60 -1.95 0.15
N ASN A 135 -9.54 -1.39 -1.06
CA ASN A 135 -8.32 -0.78 -1.63
C ASN A 135 -7.81 0.38 -0.76
N GLY A 136 -8.72 1.24 -0.30
CA GLY A 136 -8.39 2.35 0.62
C GLY A 136 -8.01 1.89 2.04
N ALA A 137 -8.43 0.69 2.44
CA ALA A 137 -8.08 0.08 3.72
C ALA A 137 -6.77 -0.73 3.68
N ASN A 138 -6.06 -0.77 2.53
CA ASN A 138 -4.78 -1.45 2.41
C ASN A 138 -3.77 -0.95 3.46
N PRO A 139 -3.24 -1.83 4.32
CA PRO A 139 -2.32 -1.42 5.38
C PRO A 139 -0.88 -1.29 4.94
N VAL A 140 -0.51 -1.86 3.77
CA VAL A 140 0.88 -1.97 3.32
C VAL A 140 1.01 -1.28 1.96
N ALA A 141 1.10 0.05 1.99
CA ALA A 141 1.19 0.86 0.77
C ALA A 141 2.43 0.49 -0.05
N ILE A 142 2.36 0.67 -1.36
CA ILE A 142 3.37 0.38 -2.38
C ILE A 142 3.57 -1.13 -2.58
N ILE A 143 3.94 -1.88 -1.55
CA ILE A 143 4.17 -3.34 -1.61
C ILE A 143 2.89 -4.05 -2.04
N VAL A 144 1.75 -3.71 -1.41
CA VAL A 144 0.42 -4.07 -1.93
C VAL A 144 -0.07 -2.89 -2.78
N PRO A 145 -0.06 -3.02 -4.10
CA PRO A 145 -0.05 -1.86 -5.01
C PRO A 145 -1.44 -1.26 -5.25
N CYS A 146 -2.07 -0.74 -4.20
CA CYS A 146 -3.37 -0.06 -4.30
C CYS A 146 -3.33 1.19 -5.19
N HIS A 147 -2.15 1.77 -5.43
CA HIS A 147 -1.94 2.87 -6.37
C HIS A 147 -2.19 2.48 -7.83
N ARG A 148 -2.07 1.18 -8.19
CA ARG A 148 -2.32 0.67 -9.56
C ARG A 148 -3.81 0.55 -9.90
N VAL A 149 -4.72 0.87 -8.96
CA VAL A 149 -6.16 0.84 -9.22
C VAL A 149 -6.68 2.25 -9.51
N ILE A 150 -7.29 2.43 -10.67
CA ILE A 150 -7.78 3.72 -11.18
C ILE A 150 -9.27 3.67 -11.51
N GLY A 151 -9.88 4.79 -11.81
CA GLY A 151 -11.26 4.86 -12.28
C GLY A 151 -11.45 4.17 -13.63
N SER A 152 -12.67 3.76 -13.95
CA SER A 152 -12.99 3.06 -15.21
C SER A 152 -12.75 3.93 -16.46
N THR A 153 -12.73 5.25 -16.31
CA THR A 153 -12.42 6.22 -17.38
C THR A 153 -10.93 6.58 -17.45
N GLY A 154 -10.05 5.89 -16.69
CA GLY A 154 -8.64 6.24 -16.57
C GLY A 154 -8.34 7.33 -15.53
N SER A 155 -9.36 7.90 -14.89
CA SER A 155 -9.19 8.96 -13.90
C SER A 155 -8.48 8.45 -12.66
N LEU A 156 -7.54 9.25 -12.14
CA LEU A 156 -6.90 8.97 -10.85
C LEU A 156 -7.87 9.32 -9.74
N THR A 157 -8.33 8.31 -9.04
CA THR A 157 -9.24 8.46 -7.90
C THR A 157 -8.62 7.85 -6.66
N GLY A 158 -8.89 8.46 -5.52
CA GLY A 158 -8.61 8.00 -4.17
C GLY A 158 -7.27 7.27 -3.96
N TYR A 159 -6.36 7.88 -3.22
CA TYR A 159 -5.16 7.22 -2.71
C TYR A 159 -4.86 7.72 -1.31
N GLY A 160 -4.63 6.80 -0.39
CA GLY A 160 -4.36 7.16 1.00
C GLY A 160 -3.11 8.02 1.18
N GLY A 161 -2.13 7.89 0.29
CA GLY A 161 -0.90 8.71 0.26
C GLY A 161 -1.03 10.05 -0.45
N GLY A 162 -2.19 10.37 -1.06
CA GLY A 162 -2.38 11.55 -1.90
C GLY A 162 -2.22 11.25 -3.40
N LEU A 163 -2.93 12.01 -4.25
CA LEU A 163 -2.94 11.76 -5.69
C LEU A 163 -1.58 12.04 -6.35
N ASP A 164 -0.81 12.99 -5.84
CA ASP A 164 0.52 13.31 -6.37
C ASP A 164 1.47 12.11 -6.23
N ARG A 165 1.47 11.45 -5.06
CA ARG A 165 2.23 10.20 -4.87
C ARG A 165 1.71 9.07 -5.73
N LYS A 166 0.39 8.95 -5.92
CA LYS A 166 -0.19 7.95 -6.82
C LYS A 166 0.30 8.13 -8.25
N THR A 167 0.26 9.36 -8.75
CA THR A 167 0.78 9.72 -10.07
C THR A 167 2.26 9.37 -10.17
N TRP A 168 3.05 9.82 -9.21
CA TRP A 168 4.48 9.58 -9.18
C TRP A 168 4.83 8.08 -9.21
N LEU A 169 4.13 7.26 -8.41
CA LEU A 169 4.36 5.81 -8.36
C LEU A 169 4.03 5.13 -9.70
N ILE A 170 2.90 5.47 -10.31
CA ILE A 170 2.52 4.94 -11.62
C ILE A 170 3.55 5.32 -12.69
N ASP A 171 4.00 6.57 -12.71
CA ASP A 171 4.97 7.06 -13.69
C ASP A 171 6.38 6.48 -13.44
N HIS A 172 6.75 6.28 -12.16
CA HIS A 172 7.98 5.61 -11.80
C HIS A 172 8.03 4.18 -12.33
N GLU A 173 6.97 3.42 -12.12
CA GLU A 173 6.86 2.04 -12.59
C GLU A 173 6.80 1.92 -14.14
N ARG A 174 6.17 2.89 -14.80
CA ARG A 174 6.13 2.93 -16.28
C ARG A 174 7.52 3.15 -16.86
N ARG A 175 8.34 3.99 -16.24
CA ARG A 175 9.73 4.21 -16.66
C ARG A 175 10.58 2.94 -16.58
N TRP A 176 10.32 2.08 -15.58
CA TRP A 176 11.02 0.78 -15.51
C TRP A 176 10.79 -0.09 -16.73
N ARG A 177 9.59 -0.01 -17.28
CA ARG A 177 9.18 -0.85 -18.41
C ARG A 177 9.51 -0.26 -19.76
N ASN A 178 10.18 0.91 -19.82
CA ASN A 178 10.41 1.67 -21.05
C ASN A 178 9.12 1.92 -21.85
N GLU A 179 7.98 2.00 -21.18
CA GLU A 179 6.72 2.35 -21.84
C GLU A 179 6.62 3.88 -21.99
N PRO A 180 6.31 4.39 -23.20
CA PRO A 180 6.13 5.83 -23.38
C PRO A 180 5.01 6.31 -22.46
N GLN A 181 5.23 7.45 -21.80
CA GLN A 181 4.21 8.11 -20.99
C GLN A 181 2.97 8.37 -21.83
N ALA A 182 1.90 7.59 -21.60
CA ALA A 182 0.58 8.04 -22.00
C ALA A 182 0.25 9.25 -21.11
N ALA A 183 0.09 10.43 -21.72
CA ALA A 183 -0.30 11.62 -20.99
C ALA A 183 -1.58 11.32 -20.20
N LEU A 184 -1.53 11.47 -18.89
CA LEU A 184 -2.70 11.40 -18.04
C LEU A 184 -3.44 12.73 -18.19
N PHE A 185 -4.46 12.76 -19.06
CA PHE A 185 -5.39 13.88 -19.19
C PHE A 185 -6.58 13.68 -18.28
#